data_0823709a9fab615a16d357abbb6dafd6
#
_entry.id   0823709a9fab615a16d357abbb6dafd6
#
_cell.length_a   1.000
_cell.length_b   1.000
_cell.length_c   1.000
_cell.angle_alpha   90.00
_cell.angle_beta   90.00
_cell.angle_gamma   90.00
#
_symmetry.space_group_name_H-M   'P 1'
#
loop_
_entity.id
_entity.type
_entity.pdbx_description
1 polymer ?
#
loop_
_entity_poly.entity_id
_entity_poly.type
_entity_poly.pdbx_seq_one_letter_code
_entity_poly.pdbx_strand_id
1 'polypeptide(L)'
;DEWTDRRERSEAILRAGHPCIGIVDSKGAEMDPASLEDCLKSGKVKAFQNFSDLAEAYGIRVAALNQTRIIYNKAIAEGTPDEFGKALDQGAQPLKTPPFYAMRLWPKLHYTPGGIGINAKAQVINLHGHPIPGLFAAGEVCGGIHGASRLGACALTECLVFGRIAGRQAAS
;
A
#
# COMPACT_ATOMS: atom_id res chain seq x y z
N ASP A 1 4.55 -4.77 -10.00
CA ASP A 1 4.69 -3.33 -9.94
C ASP A 1 4.33 -2.82 -8.53
N GLU A 2 5.23 -2.08 -7.89
CA GLU A 2 5.03 -1.54 -6.52
C GLU A 2 4.05 -0.34 -6.50
N TRP A 3 3.72 0.23 -7.65
CA TRP A 3 2.73 1.30 -7.80
C TRP A 3 1.31 0.79 -8.03
N THR A 4 1.15 -0.51 -8.23
CA THR A 4 -0.18 -1.08 -8.37
C THR A 4 -1.01 -0.89 -7.10
N ASP A 5 -2.29 -1.12 -7.20
CA ASP A 5 -3.23 -0.97 -6.08
C ASP A 5 -2.82 -1.85 -4.88
N ARG A 6 -3.19 -1.41 -3.69
CA ARG A 6 -2.79 -2.06 -2.43
C ARG A 6 -3.24 -3.51 -2.35
N ARG A 7 -4.40 -3.83 -2.89
CA ARG A 7 -4.94 -5.19 -2.91
C ARG A 7 -4.11 -6.08 -3.82
N GLU A 8 -3.90 -5.67 -5.07
CA GLU A 8 -3.13 -6.44 -6.06
C GLU A 8 -1.70 -6.70 -5.59
N ARG A 9 -1.04 -5.69 -5.02
CA ARG A 9 0.29 -5.81 -4.44
C ARG A 9 0.31 -6.80 -3.27
N SER A 10 -0.66 -6.71 -2.36
CA SER A 10 -0.76 -7.64 -1.23
C SER A 10 -1.03 -9.06 -1.69
N GLU A 11 -1.93 -9.26 -2.67
CA GLU A 11 -2.21 -10.56 -3.27
C GLU A 11 -0.97 -11.15 -3.97
N ALA A 12 -0.18 -10.33 -4.64
CA ALA A 12 1.06 -10.77 -5.29
C ALA A 12 2.09 -11.28 -4.26
N ILE A 13 2.26 -10.56 -3.14
CA ILE A 13 3.15 -10.98 -2.05
C ILE A 13 2.65 -12.28 -1.41
N LEU A 14 1.34 -12.39 -1.15
CA LEU A 14 0.75 -13.61 -0.58
C LEU A 14 0.91 -14.81 -1.52
N ARG A 15 0.73 -14.62 -2.83
CA ARG A 15 0.96 -15.68 -3.83
C ARG A 15 2.42 -16.12 -3.90
N ALA A 16 3.37 -15.22 -3.66
CA ALA A 16 4.79 -15.58 -3.58
C ALA A 16 5.11 -16.46 -2.35
N GLY A 17 4.28 -16.43 -1.31
CA GLY A 17 4.41 -17.28 -0.14
C GLY A 17 5.55 -16.91 0.81
N HIS A 18 6.23 -15.78 0.59
CA HIS A 18 7.32 -15.28 1.43
C HIS A 18 7.38 -13.75 1.38
N PRO A 19 7.99 -13.10 2.39
CA PRO A 19 8.16 -11.65 2.39
C PRO A 19 8.94 -11.15 1.17
N CYS A 20 8.47 -10.06 0.56
CA CYS A 20 9.23 -9.32 -0.44
C CYS A 20 10.24 -8.39 0.24
N ILE A 21 11.30 -8.03 -0.48
CA ILE A 21 12.29 -7.06 -0.02
C ILE A 21 12.07 -5.75 -0.77
N GLY A 22 11.64 -4.72 -0.04
CA GLY A 22 11.58 -3.36 -0.57
C GLY A 22 12.96 -2.73 -0.51
N ILE A 23 13.39 -2.12 -1.60
CA ILE A 23 14.72 -1.46 -1.70
C ILE A 23 14.51 -0.05 -2.23
N VAL A 24 15.20 0.91 -1.61
CA VAL A 24 15.29 2.31 -2.05
C VAL A 24 16.74 2.78 -1.90
N ASP A 25 17.19 3.68 -2.74
CA ASP A 25 18.49 4.34 -2.56
C ASP A 25 18.36 5.64 -1.73
N SER A 26 19.49 6.30 -1.46
CA SER A 26 19.50 7.52 -0.64
C SER A 26 18.64 8.63 -1.24
N LYS A 27 18.58 8.78 -2.56
CA LYS A 27 17.76 9.81 -3.22
C LYS A 27 16.27 9.53 -3.10
N GLY A 28 15.85 8.28 -3.28
CA GLY A 28 14.47 7.88 -3.07
C GLY A 28 14.03 8.02 -1.61
N ALA A 29 14.95 7.81 -0.68
CA ALA A 29 14.70 7.95 0.76
C ALA A 29 14.50 9.41 1.22
N GLU A 30 14.99 10.39 0.46
CA GLU A 30 14.76 11.83 0.74
C GLU A 30 13.27 12.24 0.66
N MET A 31 12.42 11.40 0.07
CA MET A 31 10.98 11.68 -0.03
C MET A 31 10.26 11.64 1.33
N ASP A 32 10.75 10.85 2.29
CA ASP A 32 10.21 10.76 3.66
C ASP A 32 11.31 10.44 4.67
N PRO A 33 12.16 11.42 5.00
CA PRO A 33 13.31 11.21 5.88
C PRO A 33 12.92 10.92 7.33
N ALA A 34 11.80 11.46 7.81
CA ALA A 34 11.34 11.24 9.18
C ALA A 34 10.92 9.78 9.41
N SER A 35 10.11 9.22 8.51
CA SER A 35 9.75 7.81 8.57
C SER A 35 10.95 6.88 8.41
N LEU A 36 11.93 7.27 7.57
CA LEU A 36 13.17 6.49 7.42
C LEU A 36 13.96 6.43 8.72
N GLU A 37 14.14 7.56 9.40
CA GLU A 37 14.88 7.63 10.66
C GLU A 37 14.26 6.73 11.73
N ASP A 38 12.95 6.77 11.89
CA ASP A 38 12.22 5.93 12.84
C ASP A 38 12.31 4.44 12.48
N CYS A 39 12.26 4.11 11.20
CA CYS A 39 12.43 2.74 10.73
C CYS A 39 13.85 2.20 10.92
N LEU A 40 14.87 3.04 10.76
CA LEU A 40 16.26 2.68 11.06
C LEU A 40 16.47 2.46 12.55
N LYS A 41 15.99 3.39 13.41
CA LYS A 41 16.07 3.26 14.88
C LYS A 41 15.38 2.00 15.40
N SER A 42 14.25 1.63 14.81
CA SER A 42 13.50 0.43 15.19
C SER A 42 14.05 -0.87 14.56
N GLY A 43 15.08 -0.79 13.72
CA GLY A 43 15.68 -1.94 13.03
C GLY A 43 14.82 -2.57 11.93
N LYS A 44 13.70 -1.95 11.56
CA LYS A 44 12.81 -2.41 10.48
C LYS A 44 13.45 -2.24 9.11
N VAL A 45 14.19 -1.14 8.94
CA VAL A 45 15.00 -0.85 7.75
C VAL A 45 16.47 -1.02 8.09
N LYS A 46 17.25 -1.54 7.17
CA LYS A 46 18.70 -1.63 7.24
C LYS A 46 19.33 -0.85 6.10
N ALA A 47 20.50 -0.24 6.38
CA ALA A 47 21.28 0.52 5.40
C ALA A 47 22.48 -0.30 4.93
N PHE A 48 22.79 -0.24 3.63
CA PHE A 48 23.87 -0.97 2.99
C PHE A 48 24.66 -0.06 2.04
N GLN A 49 25.97 -0.19 2.00
CA GLN A 49 26.79 0.60 1.09
C GLN A 49 26.84 0.02 -0.33
N ASN A 50 26.51 -1.25 -0.48
CA ASN A 50 26.51 -1.93 -1.77
C ASN A 50 25.44 -3.03 -1.83
N PHE A 51 25.14 -3.48 -3.06
CA PHE A 51 24.12 -4.51 -3.30
C PHE A 51 24.57 -5.92 -2.90
N SER A 52 25.89 -6.19 -2.78
CA SER A 52 26.37 -7.50 -2.35
C SER A 52 26.04 -7.75 -0.90
N ASP A 53 26.36 -6.81 -0.02
CA ASP A 53 26.07 -6.89 1.41
C ASP A 53 24.54 -6.96 1.66
N LEU A 54 23.75 -6.19 0.88
CA LEU A 54 22.30 -6.23 0.93
C LEU A 54 21.78 -7.62 0.53
N ALA A 55 22.26 -8.16 -0.57
CA ALA A 55 21.86 -9.48 -1.05
C ALA A 55 22.19 -10.58 -0.04
N GLU A 56 23.38 -10.55 0.55
CA GLU A 56 23.80 -11.50 1.59
C GLU A 56 22.89 -11.41 2.83
N ALA A 57 22.62 -10.19 3.32
CA ALA A 57 21.80 -9.97 4.51
C ALA A 57 20.37 -10.50 4.37
N TYR A 58 19.85 -10.59 3.15
CA TYR A 58 18.49 -11.07 2.88
C TYR A 58 18.45 -12.45 2.20
N GLY A 59 19.58 -13.12 2.01
CA GLY A 59 19.68 -14.44 1.38
C GLY A 59 19.32 -14.42 -0.11
N ILE A 60 19.57 -13.30 -0.79
CA ILE A 60 19.32 -13.14 -2.23
C ILE A 60 20.59 -13.44 -3.00
N ARG A 61 20.48 -14.13 -4.13
CA ARG A 61 21.63 -14.33 -5.03
C ARG A 61 22.11 -12.97 -5.58
N VAL A 62 23.36 -12.60 -5.29
CA VAL A 62 23.96 -11.31 -5.68
C VAL A 62 23.80 -11.04 -7.18
N ALA A 63 24.08 -12.05 -8.03
CA ALA A 63 23.94 -11.91 -9.48
C ALA A 63 22.49 -11.60 -9.90
N ALA A 64 21.52 -12.26 -9.30
CA ALA A 64 20.09 -12.04 -9.60
C ALA A 64 19.65 -10.62 -9.19
N LEU A 65 20.03 -10.17 -8.00
CA LEU A 65 19.71 -8.82 -7.54
C LEU A 65 20.36 -7.74 -8.42
N ASN A 66 21.62 -7.92 -8.80
CA ASN A 66 22.28 -6.99 -9.70
C ASN A 66 21.62 -6.95 -11.08
N GLN A 67 21.21 -8.11 -11.62
CA GLN A 67 20.48 -8.16 -12.89
C GLN A 67 19.15 -7.40 -12.81
N THR A 68 18.37 -7.60 -11.75
CA THR A 68 17.13 -6.86 -11.51
C THR A 68 17.38 -5.35 -11.45
N ARG A 69 18.43 -4.91 -10.74
CA ARG A 69 18.81 -3.49 -10.67
C ARG A 69 19.17 -2.92 -12.04
N ILE A 70 19.93 -3.67 -12.86
CA ILE A 70 20.31 -3.25 -14.21
C ILE A 70 19.08 -3.06 -15.08
N ILE A 71 18.18 -4.02 -15.10
CA ILE A 71 16.90 -3.97 -15.85
C ILE A 71 16.07 -2.77 -15.39
N TYR A 72 15.88 -2.61 -14.09
CA TYR A 72 15.14 -1.51 -13.51
C TYR A 72 15.73 -0.14 -13.90
N ASN A 73 17.04 0.04 -13.72
CA ASN A 73 17.70 1.30 -14.06
C ASN A 73 17.67 1.61 -15.56
N LYS A 74 17.73 0.57 -16.40
CA LYS A 74 17.59 0.69 -17.84
C LYS A 74 16.20 1.14 -18.23
N ALA A 75 15.14 0.52 -17.69
CA ALA A 75 13.76 0.90 -17.93
C ALA A 75 13.53 2.39 -17.63
N ILE A 76 14.04 2.88 -16.48
CA ILE A 76 13.95 4.30 -16.13
C ILE A 76 14.71 5.20 -17.11
N ALA A 77 15.94 4.81 -17.52
CA ALA A 77 16.76 5.59 -18.44
C ALA A 77 16.13 5.70 -19.84
N GLU A 78 15.43 4.65 -20.28
CA GLU A 78 14.77 4.58 -21.58
C GLU A 78 13.33 5.12 -21.57
N GLY A 79 12.77 5.42 -20.38
CA GLY A 79 11.39 5.85 -20.23
C GLY A 79 10.37 4.79 -20.65
N THR A 80 10.77 3.50 -20.63
CA THR A 80 9.90 2.38 -21.00
C THR A 80 9.60 1.53 -19.77
N PRO A 81 8.34 1.11 -19.56
CA PRO A 81 8.00 0.21 -18.45
C PRO A 81 8.84 -1.06 -18.47
N ASP A 82 9.15 -1.60 -17.30
CA ASP A 82 9.75 -2.91 -17.15
C ASP A 82 8.77 -4.04 -17.49
N GLU A 83 9.21 -5.30 -17.36
CA GLU A 83 8.37 -6.49 -17.62
C GLU A 83 7.11 -6.58 -16.73
N PHE A 84 7.04 -5.82 -15.65
CA PHE A 84 5.90 -5.76 -14.73
C PHE A 84 5.00 -4.55 -15.00
N GLY A 85 5.29 -3.75 -16.00
CA GLY A 85 4.47 -2.59 -16.40
C GLY A 85 4.54 -1.41 -15.42
N LYS A 86 5.68 -1.22 -14.72
CA LYS A 86 5.83 -0.14 -13.76
C LYS A 86 5.57 1.23 -14.38
N ALA A 87 4.69 2.01 -13.76
CA ALA A 87 4.46 3.39 -14.15
C ALA A 87 5.67 4.27 -13.80
N LEU A 88 6.29 4.87 -14.81
CA LEU A 88 7.50 5.71 -14.66
C LEU A 88 7.19 7.20 -14.48
N ASP A 89 5.97 7.62 -14.78
CA ASP A 89 5.45 8.98 -14.64
C ASP A 89 5.25 9.44 -13.18
N GLN A 90 5.32 8.53 -12.23
CA GLN A 90 5.15 8.81 -10.80
C GLN A 90 6.46 9.13 -10.07
N GLY A 91 7.47 9.59 -10.78
CA GLY A 91 8.75 10.01 -10.19
C GLY A 91 9.68 8.84 -9.83
N ALA A 92 9.58 7.73 -10.55
CA ALA A 92 10.49 6.59 -10.38
C ALA A 92 11.96 7.02 -10.50
N GLN A 93 12.78 6.67 -9.52
CA GLN A 93 14.21 7.01 -9.48
C GLN A 93 15.06 5.75 -9.66
N PRO A 94 16.21 5.86 -10.37
CA PRO A 94 17.12 4.74 -10.51
C PRO A 94 17.83 4.40 -9.19
N LEU A 95 18.05 3.13 -8.94
CA LEU A 95 18.79 2.64 -7.76
C LEU A 95 20.31 2.74 -8.01
N LYS A 96 20.92 3.90 -7.69
CA LYS A 96 22.33 4.20 -7.99
C LYS A 96 23.14 4.72 -6.82
N THR A 97 22.50 5.42 -5.88
CA THR A 97 23.22 6.24 -4.88
C THR A 97 23.15 5.58 -3.49
N PRO A 98 24.28 5.08 -2.95
CA PRO A 98 24.30 4.56 -1.59
C PRO A 98 24.13 5.68 -0.54
N PRO A 99 23.73 5.35 0.70
CA PRO A 99 23.36 4.00 1.13
C PRO A 99 22.06 3.52 0.50
N PHE A 100 21.98 2.19 0.31
CA PHE A 100 20.76 1.51 -0.08
C PHE A 100 20.02 1.05 1.18
N TYR A 101 18.75 1.34 1.25
CA TYR A 101 17.89 0.96 2.37
C TYR A 101 17.01 -0.21 1.97
N ALA A 102 16.90 -1.21 2.83
CA ALA A 102 16.06 -2.36 2.55
C ALA A 102 15.26 -2.81 3.76
N MET A 103 14.05 -3.33 3.50
CA MET A 103 13.14 -3.86 4.52
C MET A 103 12.35 -5.05 4.01
N ARG A 104 11.92 -5.93 4.93
CA ARG A 104 10.97 -6.99 4.62
C ARG A 104 9.56 -6.46 4.60
N LEU A 105 8.81 -6.78 3.56
CA LEU A 105 7.43 -6.39 3.34
C LEU A 105 6.54 -7.63 3.39
N TRP A 106 5.52 -7.59 4.26
CA TRP A 106 4.49 -8.61 4.35
C TRP A 106 3.13 -7.93 4.58
N PRO A 107 2.06 -8.35 3.91
CA PRO A 107 0.73 -7.79 4.11
C PRO A 107 0.25 -7.97 5.54
N LYS A 108 -0.47 -6.97 6.04
CA LYS A 108 -1.19 -7.02 7.31
C LYS A 108 -2.65 -6.63 7.08
N LEU A 109 -3.53 -7.16 7.92
CA LEU A 109 -4.90 -6.65 8.00
C LEU A 109 -4.86 -5.18 8.45
N HIS A 110 -5.55 -4.34 7.71
CA HIS A 110 -5.56 -2.90 7.94
C HIS A 110 -6.98 -2.32 7.91
N TYR A 111 -7.81 -2.73 6.95
CA TYR A 111 -9.14 -2.21 6.72
C TYR A 111 -10.02 -3.28 6.08
N THR A 112 -11.29 -3.34 6.51
CA THR A 112 -12.28 -4.27 5.96
C THR A 112 -13.26 -3.53 5.05
N PRO A 113 -13.17 -3.65 3.69
CA PRO A 113 -14.12 -3.00 2.79
C PRO A 113 -15.54 -3.58 2.82
N GLY A 114 -15.72 -4.79 3.36
CA GLY A 114 -17.00 -5.45 3.55
C GLY A 114 -17.69 -5.04 4.85
N GLY A 115 -18.99 -5.30 4.97
CA GLY A 115 -19.73 -4.99 6.18
C GLY A 115 -21.22 -4.81 5.96
N ILE A 116 -21.85 -4.05 6.81
CA ILE A 116 -23.29 -3.75 6.79
C ILE A 116 -23.62 -2.87 5.57
N GLY A 117 -24.57 -3.29 4.74
CA GLY A 117 -25.06 -2.48 3.62
C GLY A 117 -25.83 -1.26 4.10
N ILE A 118 -25.52 -0.08 3.58
CA ILE A 118 -26.25 1.17 3.86
C ILE A 118 -26.64 1.88 2.57
N ASN A 119 -27.66 2.74 2.64
CA ASN A 119 -28.01 3.67 1.57
C ASN A 119 -27.38 5.06 1.79
N ALA A 120 -27.64 6.00 0.86
CA ALA A 120 -27.10 7.37 0.93
C ALA A 120 -27.60 8.17 2.16
N LYS A 121 -28.61 7.68 2.88
CA LYS A 121 -29.10 8.25 4.14
C LYS A 121 -28.50 7.56 5.37
N ALA A 122 -27.49 6.71 5.18
CA ALA A 122 -26.87 5.89 6.22
C ALA A 122 -27.82 4.89 6.91
N GLN A 123 -28.99 4.61 6.33
CA GLN A 123 -29.92 3.60 6.83
C GLN A 123 -29.39 2.21 6.48
N VAL A 124 -29.40 1.30 7.44
CA VAL A 124 -29.01 -0.10 7.22
C VAL A 124 -30.03 -0.80 6.33
N ILE A 125 -29.53 -1.55 5.35
CA ILE A 125 -30.34 -2.28 4.37
C ILE A 125 -30.39 -3.75 4.76
N ASN A 126 -31.60 -4.32 4.81
CA ASN A 126 -31.77 -5.75 5.06
C ASN A 126 -31.45 -6.61 3.82
N LEU A 127 -31.49 -7.93 3.95
CA LEU A 127 -31.20 -8.88 2.86
C LEU A 127 -32.16 -8.82 1.67
N HIS A 128 -33.32 -8.15 1.84
CA HIS A 128 -34.32 -7.94 0.77
C HIS A 128 -34.17 -6.57 0.09
N GLY A 129 -33.12 -5.81 0.41
CA GLY A 129 -32.87 -4.49 -0.18
C GLY A 129 -33.66 -3.33 0.41
N HIS A 130 -34.35 -3.53 1.55
CA HIS A 130 -35.17 -2.50 2.20
C HIS A 130 -34.44 -1.92 3.42
N PRO A 131 -34.60 -0.59 3.68
CA PRO A 131 -34.11 0.03 4.90
C PRO A 131 -34.76 -0.57 6.14
N ILE A 132 -33.96 -0.80 7.17
CA ILE A 132 -34.47 -1.18 8.51
C ILE A 132 -34.83 0.11 9.25
N PRO A 133 -36.10 0.31 9.65
CA PRO A 133 -36.52 1.53 10.34
C PRO A 133 -35.73 1.76 11.63
N GLY A 134 -35.27 3.01 11.84
CA GLY A 134 -34.54 3.41 13.05
C GLY A 134 -33.12 2.88 13.17
N LEU A 135 -32.61 2.12 12.20
CA LEU A 135 -31.25 1.58 12.25
C LEU A 135 -30.33 2.29 11.23
N PHE A 136 -29.23 2.87 11.74
CA PHE A 136 -28.24 3.59 10.96
C PHE A 136 -26.84 3.03 11.24
N ALA A 137 -25.93 3.10 10.26
CA ALA A 137 -24.56 2.70 10.42
C ALA A 137 -23.63 3.65 9.63
N ALA A 138 -22.38 3.80 10.13
CA ALA A 138 -21.36 4.61 9.49
C ALA A 138 -19.95 4.11 9.86
N GLY A 139 -18.96 4.39 9.01
CA GLY A 139 -17.57 4.02 9.20
C GLY A 139 -17.24 2.61 8.72
N GLU A 140 -16.11 2.06 9.15
CA GLU A 140 -15.57 0.78 8.65
C GLU A 140 -16.54 -0.42 8.79
N VAL A 141 -17.52 -0.33 9.69
CA VAL A 141 -18.59 -1.35 9.81
C VAL A 141 -19.48 -1.45 8.56
N CYS A 142 -19.47 -0.40 7.72
CA CYS A 142 -20.28 -0.34 6.50
C CYS A 142 -19.51 -0.92 5.31
N GLY A 143 -20.15 -1.79 4.55
CA GLY A 143 -19.62 -2.38 3.32
C GLY A 143 -20.09 -1.68 2.05
N GLY A 144 -19.32 -1.86 0.96
CA GLY A 144 -19.73 -1.45 -0.39
C GLY A 144 -19.37 -0.01 -0.78
N ILE A 145 -19.00 0.85 0.16
CA ILE A 145 -18.70 2.28 -0.12
C ILE A 145 -17.43 2.43 -0.95
N HIS A 146 -16.42 1.63 -0.68
CA HIS A 146 -15.12 1.70 -1.34
C HIS A 146 -14.91 0.64 -2.45
N GLY A 147 -15.92 -0.16 -2.75
CA GLY A 147 -15.77 -1.26 -3.69
C GLY A 147 -14.75 -2.30 -3.21
N ALA A 148 -13.93 -2.80 -4.15
CA ALA A 148 -12.97 -3.87 -3.87
C ALA A 148 -11.65 -3.38 -3.24
N SER A 149 -11.32 -2.08 -3.36
CA SER A 149 -10.08 -1.51 -2.84
C SER A 149 -10.27 -0.05 -2.43
N ARG A 150 -9.89 0.27 -1.20
CA ARG A 150 -10.03 1.61 -0.65
C ARG A 150 -8.79 2.47 -0.93
N LEU A 151 -9.00 3.66 -1.48
CA LEU A 151 -7.93 4.66 -1.64
C LEU A 151 -7.39 5.14 -0.28
N GLY A 152 -6.12 5.54 -0.28
CA GLY A 152 -5.46 6.09 0.91
C GLY A 152 -6.26 7.24 1.53
N ALA A 153 -6.32 7.31 2.86
CA ALA A 153 -7.02 8.32 3.67
C ALA A 153 -8.56 8.35 3.56
N CYS A 154 -9.18 7.74 2.54
CA CYS A 154 -10.64 7.81 2.32
C CYS A 154 -11.48 7.20 3.43
N ALA A 155 -10.94 6.31 4.29
CA ALA A 155 -11.66 5.78 5.45
C ALA A 155 -12.08 6.90 6.43
N LEU A 156 -11.19 7.87 6.70
CA LEU A 156 -11.52 8.98 7.59
C LEU A 156 -12.62 9.86 6.99
N THR A 157 -12.55 10.14 5.69
CA THR A 157 -13.58 10.91 4.97
C THR A 157 -14.92 10.20 5.04
N GLU A 158 -14.97 8.90 4.81
CA GLU A 158 -16.17 8.07 4.95
C GLU A 158 -16.78 8.19 6.35
N CYS A 159 -15.97 7.97 7.39
CA CYS A 159 -16.43 8.06 8.79
C CYS A 159 -17.04 9.42 9.10
N LEU A 160 -16.42 10.52 8.65
CA LEU A 160 -16.92 11.87 8.87
C LEU A 160 -18.22 12.16 8.12
N VAL A 161 -18.28 11.76 6.84
CA VAL A 161 -19.46 12.03 6.00
C VAL A 161 -20.66 11.20 6.48
N PHE A 162 -20.51 9.87 6.51
CA PHE A 162 -21.64 9.01 6.88
C PHE A 162 -21.97 9.07 8.36
N GLY A 163 -21.03 9.30 9.26
CA GLY A 163 -21.29 9.55 10.67
C GLY A 163 -22.17 10.78 10.87
N ARG A 164 -21.90 11.86 10.13
CA ARG A 164 -22.71 13.08 10.17
C ARG A 164 -24.11 12.87 9.57
N ILE A 165 -24.22 12.10 8.48
CA ILE A 165 -25.52 11.76 7.88
C ILE A 165 -26.33 10.91 8.86
N ALA A 166 -25.76 9.83 9.39
CA ALA A 166 -26.41 8.93 10.35
C ALA A 166 -26.91 9.68 11.59
N GLY A 167 -26.06 10.54 12.17
CA GLY A 167 -26.44 11.34 13.33
C GLY A 167 -27.61 12.27 13.07
N ARG A 168 -27.66 12.93 11.90
CA ARG A 168 -28.80 13.80 11.53
C ARG A 168 -30.09 13.00 11.31
N GLN A 169 -30.01 11.85 10.66
CA GLN A 169 -31.15 11.00 10.39
C GLN A 169 -31.71 10.36 11.68
N ALA A 170 -30.85 10.00 12.62
CA ALA A 170 -31.24 9.43 13.90
C ALA A 170 -31.92 10.46 14.84
N ALA A 171 -31.67 11.76 14.64
CA ALA A 171 -32.21 12.86 15.44
C ALA A 171 -33.50 13.45 14.84
N SER A 172 -33.93 13.00 13.66
CA SER A 172 -35.14 13.45 12.96
C SER A 172 -36.30 12.49 13.20
#